data_4617daef193ba9db11d3c1d83cccc6d7
#
_entry.id   4617daef193ba9db11d3c1d83cccc6d7
#
_cell.length_a   1.000
_cell.length_b   1.000
_cell.length_c   1.000
_cell.angle_alpha   90.00
_cell.angle_beta   90.00
_cell.angle_gamma   90.00
#
_symmetry.space_group_name_H-M   'P 1'
#
loop_
_entity.id
_entity.type
_entity.pdbx_description
1 polymer ?
#
loop_
_entity_poly.entity_id
_entity_poly.type
_entity_poly.pdbx_seq_one_letter_code
_entity_poly.pdbx_strand_id
1 'polypeptide(L)'
;MTGSTRDSQKGYIPMPGTKTAVVVGAQGVIGRYIVEKLASLPDWKVVGLSRRQGEDGPRQRHVSVDLLNTADAKTKLKNLTEATHVFYAAFQAGSGPAADYAKNIAANRDMLVDSVSAIDGAAPGLQRVVLVTGTKYYGSHLGAFKTPAREDDPRHAGANYYFDQIDWLTAYQRGKRWDWTELRPQTLCGFAPGTAMSIMSVIAVYAAILKELGKPLAFPGTAWESLYQVTESSHLANAALWAATEPRCANQAYNITNGDYFRWRHLWPKIAAAF
;
A
#
# COMPACT_ATOMS: atom_id res chain seq x y z
N MET A 1 13.38 -47.00 22.21
CA MET A 1 12.75 -45.87 22.92
C MET A 1 12.52 -44.78 21.89
N THR A 2 11.31 -44.75 21.37
CA THR A 2 10.88 -43.83 20.30
C THR A 2 10.21 -42.63 20.94
N GLY A 3 10.89 -41.49 20.94
CA GLY A 3 10.33 -40.24 21.43
C GLY A 3 9.46 -39.57 20.35
N SER A 4 8.15 -39.63 20.55
CA SER A 4 7.15 -38.93 19.75
C SER A 4 7.18 -37.44 20.09
N THR A 5 7.66 -36.61 19.17
CA THR A 5 7.45 -35.16 19.21
C THR A 5 5.99 -34.87 18.88
N ARG A 6 5.19 -34.58 19.89
CA ARG A 6 3.83 -34.07 19.73
C ARG A 6 3.94 -32.63 19.19
N ASP A 7 3.56 -32.49 17.95
CA ASP A 7 3.31 -31.20 17.28
C ASP A 7 2.14 -30.51 17.97
N SER A 8 2.41 -29.47 18.72
CA SER A 8 1.40 -28.70 19.44
C SER A 8 0.79 -27.63 18.50
N GLN A 9 0.00 -28.08 17.54
CA GLN A 9 -0.99 -27.20 16.90
C GLN A 9 -2.08 -26.88 17.94
N LYS A 10 -1.85 -25.87 18.77
CA LYS A 10 -2.93 -25.28 19.57
C LYS A 10 -3.90 -24.62 18.58
N GLY A 11 -5.04 -25.30 18.37
CA GLY A 11 -6.16 -24.76 17.62
C GLY A 11 -6.57 -23.41 18.18
N TYR A 12 -6.42 -22.38 17.34
CA TYR A 12 -6.82 -21.02 17.68
C TYR A 12 -8.36 -20.93 17.63
N ILE A 13 -8.99 -20.61 18.77
CA ILE A 13 -10.40 -20.24 18.84
C ILE A 13 -10.47 -18.70 18.70
N PRO A 14 -11.05 -18.15 17.59
CA PRO A 14 -11.23 -16.70 17.46
C PRO A 14 -12.09 -16.18 18.60
N MET A 15 -11.61 -15.13 19.29
CA MET A 15 -12.49 -14.40 20.20
C MET A 15 -13.63 -13.74 19.39
N PRO A 16 -14.87 -13.72 19.89
CA PRO A 16 -15.99 -13.05 19.21
C PRO A 16 -15.60 -11.59 18.93
N GLY A 17 -15.62 -11.20 17.64
CA GLY A 17 -15.25 -9.85 17.21
C GLY A 17 -13.81 -9.65 16.76
N THR A 18 -12.93 -10.68 16.76
CA THR A 18 -11.57 -10.52 16.20
C THR A 18 -11.60 -10.40 14.68
N LYS A 19 -11.01 -9.32 14.17
CA LYS A 19 -10.84 -9.06 12.75
C LYS A 19 -9.51 -9.64 12.25
N THR A 20 -9.50 -10.21 11.04
CA THR A 20 -8.27 -10.65 10.40
C THR A 20 -8.00 -9.84 9.14
N ALA A 21 -6.93 -9.08 9.17
CA ALA A 21 -6.44 -8.28 8.05
C ALA A 21 -5.46 -9.07 7.19
N VAL A 22 -5.67 -9.08 5.89
CA VAL A 22 -4.66 -9.50 4.92
C VAL A 22 -4.05 -8.26 4.30
N VAL A 23 -2.75 -8.02 4.54
CA VAL A 23 -2.01 -6.86 4.02
C VAL A 23 -1.15 -7.30 2.83
N VAL A 24 -1.58 -6.94 1.64
CA VAL A 24 -0.90 -7.26 0.38
C VAL A 24 0.16 -6.20 0.10
N GLY A 25 1.43 -6.59 0.01
CA GLY A 25 2.56 -5.66 -0.03
C GLY A 25 3.09 -5.29 1.37
N ALA A 26 3.00 -6.21 2.33
CA ALA A 26 3.26 -6.01 3.76
C ALA A 26 4.65 -5.47 4.11
N GLN A 27 5.67 -5.67 3.26
CA GLN A 27 7.02 -5.14 3.49
C GLN A 27 7.33 -3.85 2.71
N GLY A 28 6.34 -3.29 2.01
CA GLY A 28 6.46 -2.00 1.34
C GLY A 28 6.31 -0.82 2.30
N VAL A 29 6.60 0.39 1.80
CA VAL A 29 6.53 1.65 2.57
C VAL A 29 5.13 1.97 3.11
N ILE A 30 4.08 1.37 2.58
CA ILE A 30 2.70 1.49 3.05
C ILE A 30 2.35 0.28 3.91
N GLY A 31 2.49 -0.91 3.35
CA GLY A 31 2.02 -2.15 3.99
C GLY A 31 2.65 -2.41 5.34
N ARG A 32 3.94 -2.10 5.51
CA ARG A 32 4.63 -2.24 6.79
C ARG A 32 3.94 -1.46 7.92
N TYR A 33 3.62 -0.20 7.69
CA TYR A 33 2.95 0.64 8.69
C TYR A 33 1.51 0.19 8.96
N ILE A 34 0.81 -0.35 7.95
CA ILE A 34 -0.51 -0.97 8.16
C ILE A 34 -0.37 -2.21 9.03
N VAL A 35 0.61 -3.09 8.77
CA VAL A 35 0.88 -4.27 9.61
C VAL A 35 1.19 -3.87 11.04
N GLU A 36 2.13 -2.94 11.26
CA GLU A 36 2.52 -2.44 12.58
C GLU A 36 1.31 -1.84 13.33
N LYS A 37 0.51 -1.01 12.65
CA LYS A 37 -0.70 -0.42 13.23
C LYS A 37 -1.72 -1.46 13.66
N LEU A 38 -2.08 -2.38 12.78
CA LEU A 38 -3.12 -3.37 13.06
C LEU A 38 -2.65 -4.41 14.09
N ALA A 39 -1.39 -4.85 14.02
CA ALA A 39 -0.83 -5.79 14.99
C ALA A 39 -0.73 -5.21 16.42
N SER A 40 -0.70 -3.86 16.56
CA SER A 40 -0.75 -3.21 17.88
C SER A 40 -2.13 -3.23 18.53
N LEU A 41 -3.19 -3.52 17.79
CA LEU A 41 -4.57 -3.51 18.29
C LEU A 41 -5.01 -4.91 18.76
N PRO A 42 -5.68 -5.02 19.92
CA PRO A 42 -6.01 -6.31 20.52
C PRO A 42 -7.06 -7.11 19.73
N ASP A 43 -7.94 -6.42 18.99
CA ASP A 43 -9.04 -6.99 18.21
C ASP A 43 -8.67 -7.31 16.76
N TRP A 44 -7.38 -7.16 16.39
CA TRP A 44 -6.88 -7.46 15.07
C TRP A 44 -5.83 -8.56 15.05
N LYS A 45 -5.88 -9.36 13.99
CA LYS A 45 -4.81 -10.24 13.53
C LYS A 45 -4.39 -9.83 12.13
N VAL A 46 -3.13 -10.06 11.80
CA VAL A 46 -2.58 -9.64 10.52
C VAL A 46 -1.91 -10.80 9.81
N VAL A 47 -2.22 -10.96 8.54
CA VAL A 47 -1.50 -11.82 7.60
C VAL A 47 -0.81 -10.91 6.59
N GLY A 48 0.50 -10.77 6.71
CA GLY A 48 1.31 -10.00 5.78
C GLY A 48 1.68 -10.83 4.55
N LEU A 49 1.46 -10.29 3.35
CA LEU A 49 1.82 -10.93 2.08
C LEU A 49 2.92 -10.12 1.39
N SER A 50 4.04 -10.76 1.06
CA SER A 50 5.09 -10.18 0.22
C SER A 50 5.98 -11.28 -0.37
N ARG A 51 6.80 -10.94 -1.38
CA ARG A 51 7.74 -11.88 -1.98
C ARG A 51 8.85 -12.32 -1.03
N ARG A 52 9.37 -11.38 -0.24
CA ARG A 52 10.36 -11.69 0.79
C ARG A 52 9.67 -12.26 2.03
N GLN A 53 10.31 -13.22 2.69
CA GLN A 53 9.84 -13.71 3.98
C GLN A 53 9.86 -12.57 5.01
N GLY A 54 8.80 -12.45 5.79
CA GLY A 54 8.71 -11.53 6.92
C GLY A 54 8.79 -12.27 8.25
N GLU A 55 8.72 -11.50 9.32
CA GLU A 55 8.74 -12.02 10.68
C GLU A 55 7.33 -12.27 11.19
N ASP A 56 7.15 -13.37 11.89
CA ASP A 56 5.93 -13.69 12.63
C ASP A 56 5.99 -13.05 14.03
N GLY A 57 4.83 -12.74 14.58
CA GLY A 57 4.69 -12.16 15.91
C GLY A 57 3.39 -12.62 16.58
N PRO A 58 3.11 -12.14 17.80
CA PRO A 58 1.96 -12.63 18.58
C PRO A 58 0.60 -12.48 17.88
N ARG A 59 0.43 -11.47 17.03
CA ARG A 59 -0.81 -11.18 16.29
C ARG A 59 -0.59 -11.01 14.80
N GLN A 60 0.60 -11.32 14.31
CA GLN A 60 0.90 -11.29 12.88
C GLN A 60 1.58 -12.58 12.44
N ARG A 61 1.27 -13.01 11.25
CA ARG A 61 2.03 -14.03 10.51
C ARG A 61 2.32 -13.54 9.11
N HIS A 62 3.36 -14.08 8.51
CA HIS A 62 3.77 -13.72 7.17
C HIS A 62 3.63 -14.90 6.21
N VAL A 63 3.17 -14.62 4.99
CA VAL A 63 3.11 -15.58 3.90
C VAL A 63 3.94 -15.03 2.74
N SER A 64 5.04 -15.71 2.44
CA SER A 64 5.84 -15.40 1.25
C SER A 64 5.08 -15.84 0.00
N VAL A 65 4.78 -14.88 -0.89
CA VAL A 65 4.03 -15.13 -2.12
C VAL A 65 4.50 -14.20 -3.24
N ASP A 66 4.67 -14.75 -4.42
CA ASP A 66 4.89 -13.96 -5.63
C ASP A 66 3.56 -13.76 -6.37
N LEU A 67 3.02 -12.55 -6.28
CA LEU A 67 1.75 -12.18 -6.93
C LEU A 67 1.84 -12.07 -8.45
N LEU A 68 3.05 -12.04 -9.03
CA LEU A 68 3.26 -12.15 -10.48
C LEU A 68 3.14 -13.59 -10.97
N ASN A 69 3.19 -14.55 -10.05
CA ASN A 69 2.96 -15.97 -10.33
C ASN A 69 1.55 -16.33 -9.86
N THR A 70 0.59 -16.32 -10.79
CA THR A 70 -0.82 -16.64 -10.53
C THR A 70 -1.01 -18.01 -9.83
N ALA A 71 -0.20 -19.02 -10.17
CA ALA A 71 -0.31 -20.36 -9.57
C ALA A 71 0.15 -20.33 -8.09
N ASP A 72 1.26 -19.64 -7.79
CA ASP A 72 1.75 -19.45 -6.42
C ASP A 72 0.72 -18.68 -5.57
N ALA A 73 0.21 -17.55 -6.12
CA ALA A 73 -0.82 -16.75 -5.47
C ALA A 73 -2.07 -17.60 -5.16
N LYS A 74 -2.66 -18.28 -6.14
CA LYS A 74 -3.85 -19.12 -5.95
C LYS A 74 -3.63 -20.22 -4.92
N THR A 75 -2.46 -20.86 -4.92
CA THR A 75 -2.16 -21.97 -4.01
C THR A 75 -2.05 -21.49 -2.55
N LYS A 76 -1.42 -20.33 -2.33
CA LYS A 76 -1.18 -19.81 -0.98
C LYS A 76 -2.37 -19.05 -0.41
N LEU A 77 -3.06 -18.27 -1.24
CA LEU A 77 -4.14 -17.40 -0.78
C LEU A 77 -5.46 -18.16 -0.51
N LYS A 78 -5.70 -19.30 -1.13
CA LYS A 78 -6.88 -20.16 -0.85
C LYS A 78 -7.00 -20.62 0.60
N ASN A 79 -5.94 -20.51 1.38
CA ASN A 79 -5.91 -20.91 2.79
C ASN A 79 -6.23 -19.74 3.76
N LEU A 80 -6.54 -18.54 3.24
CA LEU A 80 -6.83 -17.36 4.05
C LEU A 80 -8.32 -17.27 4.41
N THR A 81 -8.89 -18.36 4.90
CA THR A 81 -10.33 -18.53 5.17
C THR A 81 -10.85 -17.61 6.29
N GLU A 82 -9.97 -17.17 7.18
CA GLU A 82 -10.26 -16.28 8.30
C GLU A 82 -10.27 -14.78 7.94
N ALA A 83 -9.92 -14.40 6.70
CA ALA A 83 -9.80 -13.02 6.31
C ALA A 83 -11.14 -12.28 6.40
N THR A 84 -11.13 -11.12 7.07
CA THR A 84 -12.27 -10.21 7.15
C THR A 84 -12.02 -8.89 6.41
N HIS A 85 -10.77 -8.50 6.27
CA HIS A 85 -10.36 -7.26 5.61
C HIS A 85 -9.12 -7.49 4.74
N VAL A 86 -9.10 -6.87 3.57
CA VAL A 86 -7.92 -6.84 2.70
C VAL A 86 -7.43 -5.41 2.60
N PHE A 87 -6.13 -5.19 2.83
CA PHE A 87 -5.45 -3.93 2.59
C PHE A 87 -4.47 -4.14 1.44
N TYR A 88 -4.80 -3.60 0.28
CA TYR A 88 -3.99 -3.79 -0.91
C TYR A 88 -3.07 -2.59 -1.14
N ALA A 89 -1.78 -2.78 -0.92
CA ALA A 89 -0.71 -1.80 -1.10
C ALA A 89 0.48 -2.35 -1.92
N ALA A 90 0.26 -3.46 -2.66
CA ALA A 90 1.31 -4.02 -3.51
C ALA A 90 1.47 -3.20 -4.80
N PHE A 91 2.72 -3.03 -5.19
CA PHE A 91 3.11 -2.36 -6.43
C PHE A 91 4.33 -3.04 -7.03
N GLN A 92 4.27 -3.32 -8.32
CA GLN A 92 5.41 -3.76 -9.12
C GLN A 92 5.93 -2.57 -9.92
N ALA A 93 7.09 -2.07 -9.53
CA ALA A 93 7.84 -1.14 -10.36
C ALA A 93 8.39 -1.87 -11.58
N GLY A 94 8.30 -1.27 -12.76
CA GLY A 94 8.98 -1.79 -13.95
C GLY A 94 10.50 -1.65 -13.83
N SER A 95 11.19 -2.58 -14.44
CA SER A 95 12.62 -2.47 -14.69
C SER A 95 12.80 -1.92 -16.10
N GLY A 96 13.29 -0.67 -16.25
CA GLY A 96 13.61 -0.11 -17.57
C GLY A 96 13.00 1.26 -17.88
N PRO A 97 13.23 1.77 -19.09
CA PRO A 97 12.72 3.07 -19.55
C PRO A 97 11.19 3.14 -19.55
N ALA A 98 10.63 4.34 -19.61
CA ALA A 98 9.20 4.61 -19.59
C ALA A 98 8.31 3.76 -20.55
N ALA A 99 8.90 3.14 -21.57
CA ALA A 99 8.23 2.22 -22.49
C ALA A 99 7.65 0.96 -21.78
N ASP A 100 8.16 0.59 -20.60
CA ASP A 100 7.63 -0.55 -19.84
C ASP A 100 6.41 -0.20 -18.98
N TYR A 101 5.96 1.05 -18.97
CA TYR A 101 4.79 1.48 -18.20
C TYR A 101 3.53 0.69 -18.59
N ALA A 102 3.32 0.43 -19.90
CA ALA A 102 2.16 -0.34 -20.37
C ALA A 102 2.17 -1.80 -19.87
N LYS A 103 3.33 -2.45 -19.84
CA LYS A 103 3.49 -3.80 -19.28
C LYS A 103 3.22 -3.82 -17.78
N ASN A 104 3.61 -2.76 -17.08
CA ASN A 104 3.37 -2.62 -15.65
C ASN A 104 1.89 -2.39 -15.30
N ILE A 105 1.11 -1.82 -16.22
CA ILE A 105 -0.34 -1.63 -16.01
C ILE A 105 -1.01 -2.98 -15.84
N ALA A 106 -0.84 -3.89 -16.82
CA ALA A 106 -1.45 -5.21 -16.75
C ALA A 106 -0.98 -6.00 -15.51
N ALA A 107 0.33 -6.03 -15.25
CA ALA A 107 0.88 -6.74 -14.10
C ALA A 107 0.31 -6.24 -12.76
N ASN A 108 0.22 -4.92 -12.57
CA ASN A 108 -0.31 -4.35 -11.34
C ASN A 108 -1.83 -4.57 -11.20
N ARG A 109 -2.58 -4.55 -12.30
CA ARG A 109 -4.00 -4.95 -12.30
C ARG A 109 -4.15 -6.41 -11.94
N ASP A 110 -3.42 -7.30 -12.59
CA ASP A 110 -3.57 -8.76 -12.45
C ASP A 110 -3.18 -9.23 -11.05
N MET A 111 -2.15 -8.62 -10.43
CA MET A 111 -1.82 -8.87 -9.02
C MET A 111 -2.99 -8.56 -8.08
N LEU A 112 -3.73 -7.47 -8.31
CA LEU A 112 -4.94 -7.15 -7.52
C LEU A 112 -6.04 -8.19 -7.79
N VAL A 113 -6.32 -8.46 -9.07
CA VAL A 113 -7.35 -9.40 -9.50
C VAL A 113 -7.13 -10.77 -8.86
N ASP A 114 -5.93 -11.32 -9.01
CA ASP A 114 -5.60 -12.66 -8.49
C ASP A 114 -5.66 -12.70 -6.96
N SER A 115 -5.16 -11.64 -6.28
CA SER A 115 -5.17 -11.60 -4.82
C SER A 115 -6.58 -11.49 -4.25
N VAL A 116 -7.36 -10.52 -4.70
CA VAL A 116 -8.69 -10.27 -4.14
C VAL A 116 -9.65 -11.40 -4.50
N SER A 117 -9.60 -11.92 -5.74
CA SER A 117 -10.45 -13.05 -6.15
C SER A 117 -10.16 -14.31 -5.35
N ALA A 118 -8.88 -14.62 -5.11
CA ALA A 118 -8.49 -15.81 -4.35
C ALA A 118 -8.93 -15.69 -2.88
N ILE A 119 -8.76 -14.50 -2.27
CA ILE A 119 -9.16 -14.26 -0.88
C ILE A 119 -10.68 -14.26 -0.74
N ASP A 120 -11.42 -13.59 -1.65
CA ASP A 120 -12.89 -13.57 -1.65
C ASP A 120 -13.46 -14.99 -1.78
N GLY A 121 -12.87 -15.81 -2.65
CA GLY A 121 -13.29 -17.22 -2.80
C GLY A 121 -12.98 -18.11 -1.59
N ALA A 122 -11.98 -17.76 -0.78
CA ALA A 122 -11.58 -18.51 0.40
C ALA A 122 -12.26 -18.02 1.70
N ALA A 123 -12.55 -16.73 1.81
CA ALA A 123 -12.94 -16.06 3.04
C ALA A 123 -14.42 -15.63 3.03
N PRO A 124 -15.35 -16.47 3.49
CA PRO A 124 -16.78 -16.12 3.53
C PRO A 124 -17.09 -14.96 4.48
N GLY A 125 -16.17 -14.63 5.39
CA GLY A 125 -16.26 -13.52 6.33
C GLY A 125 -15.70 -12.19 5.83
N LEU A 126 -15.30 -12.06 4.56
CA LEU A 126 -14.78 -10.81 4.01
C LEU A 126 -15.81 -9.68 4.13
N GLN A 127 -15.39 -8.52 4.62
CA GLN A 127 -16.21 -7.34 4.90
C GLN A 127 -15.76 -6.11 4.12
N ARG A 128 -14.44 -5.89 3.96
CA ARG A 128 -13.89 -4.71 3.30
C ARG A 128 -12.59 -4.98 2.56
N VAL A 129 -12.47 -4.38 1.37
CA VAL A 129 -11.21 -4.28 0.62
C VAL A 129 -10.78 -2.81 0.57
N VAL A 130 -9.67 -2.46 1.20
CA VAL A 130 -9.05 -1.13 1.13
C VAL A 130 -7.96 -1.16 0.07
N LEU A 131 -8.17 -0.45 -1.02
CA LEU A 131 -7.21 -0.31 -2.12
C LEU A 131 -6.43 1.00 -1.95
N VAL A 132 -5.10 0.92 -1.91
CA VAL A 132 -4.26 2.12 -1.91
C VAL A 132 -3.75 2.38 -3.32
N THR A 133 -4.11 3.54 -3.87
CA THR A 133 -3.68 4.04 -5.17
C THR A 133 -2.75 5.26 -5.00
N GLY A 134 -3.14 6.45 -5.43
CA GLY A 134 -2.39 7.69 -5.21
C GLY A 134 -2.71 8.79 -6.23
N THR A 135 -2.04 9.94 -6.08
CA THR A 135 -2.31 11.14 -6.88
C THR A 135 -1.94 11.03 -8.37
N LYS A 136 -1.25 9.96 -8.79
CA LYS A 136 -1.17 9.63 -10.23
C LYS A 136 -2.54 9.41 -10.87
N TYR A 137 -3.57 9.16 -10.06
CA TYR A 137 -4.97 9.16 -10.50
C TYR A 137 -5.35 10.47 -11.20
N TYR A 138 -4.84 11.61 -10.72
CA TYR A 138 -5.09 12.96 -11.26
C TYR A 138 -4.06 13.39 -12.31
N GLY A 139 -3.10 12.54 -12.67
CA GLY A 139 -2.04 12.87 -13.62
C GLY A 139 -0.84 13.57 -13.01
N SER A 140 -0.61 13.49 -11.69
CA SER A 140 0.52 14.16 -11.01
C SER A 140 1.91 13.78 -11.56
N HIS A 141 2.03 12.67 -12.26
CA HIS A 141 3.24 12.21 -12.93
C HIS A 141 3.42 12.78 -14.36
N LEU A 142 2.40 13.45 -14.88
CA LEU A 142 2.40 14.06 -16.21
C LEU A 142 2.71 15.56 -16.16
N GLY A 143 2.61 16.17 -14.97
CA GLY A 143 2.84 17.60 -14.77
C GLY A 143 1.85 18.24 -13.82
N ALA A 144 1.58 19.54 -14.02
CA ALA A 144 0.60 20.27 -13.23
C ALA A 144 -0.82 19.72 -13.45
N PHE A 145 -1.57 19.60 -12.38
CA PHE A 145 -2.96 19.16 -12.39
C PHE A 145 -3.82 20.08 -11.51
N LYS A 146 -5.14 19.96 -11.60
CA LYS A 146 -6.08 20.77 -10.82
C LYS A 146 -5.76 20.70 -9.32
N THR A 147 -5.65 21.85 -8.68
CA THR A 147 -5.38 21.99 -7.24
C THR A 147 -6.41 22.92 -6.61
N PRO A 148 -7.12 22.49 -5.53
CA PRO A 148 -7.06 21.15 -4.91
C PRO A 148 -7.74 20.09 -5.78
N ALA A 149 -7.17 18.88 -5.78
CA ALA A 149 -7.79 17.72 -6.39
C ALA A 149 -8.92 17.22 -5.49
N ARG A 150 -10.02 16.78 -6.11
CA ARG A 150 -11.16 16.16 -5.42
C ARG A 150 -11.37 14.73 -5.91
N GLU A 151 -11.98 13.92 -5.09
CA GLU A 151 -12.20 12.51 -5.38
C GLU A 151 -13.12 12.29 -6.59
N ASP A 152 -14.03 13.23 -6.86
CA ASP A 152 -14.95 13.28 -8.00
C ASP A 152 -14.36 13.97 -9.26
N ASP A 153 -13.13 14.44 -9.20
CA ASP A 153 -12.47 15.02 -10.38
C ASP A 153 -12.29 13.96 -11.49
N PRO A 154 -12.40 14.38 -12.76
CA PRO A 154 -12.25 13.47 -13.89
C PRO A 154 -10.83 12.88 -13.93
N ARG A 155 -10.75 11.66 -14.44
CA ARG A 155 -9.47 11.00 -14.71
C ARG A 155 -8.67 11.78 -15.76
N HIS A 156 -7.34 11.77 -15.60
CA HIS A 156 -6.48 12.30 -16.67
C HIS A 156 -6.58 11.41 -17.93
N ALA A 157 -6.25 11.98 -19.09
CA ALA A 157 -6.12 11.22 -20.32
C ALA A 157 -4.91 10.27 -20.26
N GLY A 158 -5.08 9.07 -20.80
CA GLY A 158 -4.04 8.05 -20.88
C GLY A 158 -4.24 6.88 -19.92
N ALA A 159 -3.47 5.81 -20.15
CA ALA A 159 -3.56 4.57 -19.39
C ALA A 159 -2.97 4.74 -17.98
N ASN A 160 -3.61 4.14 -16.98
CA ASN A 160 -3.15 4.14 -15.61
C ASN A 160 -3.66 2.90 -14.90
N TYR A 161 -2.77 2.12 -14.31
CA TYR A 161 -3.16 0.89 -13.61
C TYR A 161 -4.10 1.14 -12.42
N TYR A 162 -4.10 2.34 -11.82
CA TYR A 162 -5.09 2.70 -10.79
C TYR A 162 -6.51 2.68 -11.35
N PHE A 163 -6.69 3.12 -12.61
CA PHE A 163 -8.00 3.07 -13.26
C PHE A 163 -8.46 1.63 -13.47
N ASP A 164 -7.57 0.77 -14.01
CA ASP A 164 -7.89 -0.63 -14.24
C ASP A 164 -8.18 -1.37 -12.92
N GLN A 165 -7.43 -1.04 -11.86
CA GLN A 165 -7.63 -1.63 -10.54
C GLN A 165 -8.98 -1.25 -9.94
N ILE A 166 -9.32 0.05 -9.91
CA ILE A 166 -10.59 0.49 -9.28
C ILE A 166 -11.80 0.10 -10.14
N ASP A 167 -11.69 0.11 -11.46
CA ASP A 167 -12.78 -0.33 -12.34
C ASP A 167 -13.08 -1.80 -12.15
N TRP A 168 -12.03 -2.63 -12.12
CA TRP A 168 -12.21 -4.05 -11.85
C TRP A 168 -12.79 -4.28 -10.45
N LEU A 169 -12.24 -3.65 -9.42
CA LEU A 169 -12.69 -3.83 -8.04
C LEU A 169 -14.16 -3.45 -7.86
N THR A 170 -14.56 -2.31 -8.44
CA THR A 170 -15.95 -1.83 -8.41
C THR A 170 -16.90 -2.77 -9.16
N ALA A 171 -16.47 -3.28 -10.30
CA ALA A 171 -17.28 -4.23 -11.08
C ALA A 171 -17.40 -5.59 -10.37
N TYR A 172 -16.28 -6.10 -9.84
CA TYR A 172 -16.21 -7.40 -9.17
C TYR A 172 -16.99 -7.43 -7.85
N GLN A 173 -17.04 -6.30 -7.14
CA GLN A 173 -17.76 -6.18 -5.87
C GLN A 173 -19.29 -6.24 -6.03
N ARG A 174 -19.85 -5.94 -7.20
CA ARG A 174 -21.30 -5.93 -7.40
C ARG A 174 -21.94 -7.26 -6.98
N GLY A 175 -22.93 -7.17 -6.08
CA GLY A 175 -23.63 -8.33 -5.53
C GLY A 175 -22.85 -9.12 -4.48
N LYS A 176 -21.67 -8.67 -4.07
CA LYS A 176 -20.91 -9.24 -2.97
C LYS A 176 -21.37 -8.67 -1.63
N ARG A 177 -21.03 -9.34 -0.55
CA ARG A 177 -21.37 -8.94 0.83
C ARG A 177 -20.36 -7.99 1.46
N TRP A 178 -19.24 -7.73 0.80
CA TRP A 178 -18.18 -6.84 1.25
C TRP A 178 -18.16 -5.56 0.41
N ASP A 179 -17.59 -4.51 0.96
CA ASP A 179 -17.44 -3.20 0.33
C ASP A 179 -15.98 -2.92 -0.01
N TRP A 180 -15.72 -1.92 -0.83
CA TRP A 180 -14.38 -1.40 -1.06
C TRP A 180 -14.23 0.04 -0.55
N THR A 181 -12.98 0.46 -0.33
CA THR A 181 -12.60 1.87 -0.13
C THR A 181 -11.28 2.11 -0.85
N GLU A 182 -11.19 3.20 -1.61
CA GLU A 182 -9.95 3.62 -2.26
C GLU A 182 -9.30 4.76 -1.49
N LEU A 183 -7.99 4.64 -1.18
CA LEU A 183 -7.19 5.70 -0.56
C LEU A 183 -6.18 6.21 -1.58
N ARG A 184 -6.16 7.52 -1.78
CA ARG A 184 -5.30 8.23 -2.74
C ARG A 184 -4.28 9.10 -2.00
N PRO A 185 -3.21 8.52 -1.43
CA PRO A 185 -2.16 9.31 -0.79
C PRO A 185 -1.38 10.15 -1.82
N GLN A 186 -0.84 11.28 -1.34
CA GLN A 186 0.19 12.03 -2.04
C GLN A 186 1.55 11.36 -1.80
N THR A 187 2.65 11.97 -2.24
CA THR A 187 4.01 11.45 -2.08
C THR A 187 4.26 10.92 -0.68
N LEU A 188 4.71 9.69 -0.60
CA LEU A 188 4.87 8.97 0.66
C LEU A 188 6.13 9.38 1.42
N CYS A 189 5.97 9.61 2.72
CA CYS A 189 7.04 9.75 3.70
C CYS A 189 6.98 8.57 4.68
N GLY A 190 7.95 7.68 4.59
CA GLY A 190 8.05 6.50 5.45
C GLY A 190 9.31 5.72 5.11
N PHE A 191 9.62 4.72 5.89
CA PHE A 191 10.80 3.88 5.68
C PHE A 191 10.40 2.41 5.55
N ALA A 192 10.94 1.76 4.52
CA ALA A 192 10.92 0.31 4.42
C ALA A 192 12.23 -0.16 3.77
N PRO A 193 12.89 -1.18 4.34
CA PRO A 193 14.15 -1.70 3.80
C PRO A 193 14.02 -2.15 2.35
N GLY A 194 14.98 -1.74 1.51
CA GLY A 194 15.03 -2.16 0.11
C GLY A 194 13.98 -1.54 -0.81
N THR A 195 13.32 -0.45 -0.41
CA THR A 195 12.42 0.32 -1.27
C THR A 195 12.90 1.76 -1.49
N ALA A 196 12.86 2.21 -2.73
CA ALA A 196 13.10 3.61 -3.10
C ALA A 196 11.80 4.43 -3.21
N MET A 197 10.64 3.85 -2.85
CA MET A 197 9.31 4.48 -3.03
C MET A 197 8.94 5.47 -1.92
N SER A 198 9.94 6.00 -1.21
CA SER A 198 9.77 7.03 -0.19
C SER A 198 10.64 8.24 -0.51
N ILE A 199 10.04 9.43 -0.49
CA ILE A 199 10.81 10.66 -0.72
C ILE A 199 11.89 10.88 0.34
N MET A 200 11.66 10.45 1.57
CA MET A 200 12.65 10.52 2.66
C MET A 200 13.90 9.70 2.32
N SER A 201 13.72 8.45 1.87
CA SER A 201 14.84 7.58 1.50
C SER A 201 15.62 8.15 0.30
N VAL A 202 14.92 8.69 -0.69
CA VAL A 202 15.55 9.30 -1.87
C VAL A 202 16.39 10.52 -1.46
N ILE A 203 15.84 11.41 -0.64
CA ILE A 203 16.56 12.60 -0.15
C ILE A 203 17.77 12.20 0.69
N ALA A 204 17.60 11.24 1.62
CA ALA A 204 18.69 10.80 2.50
C ALA A 204 19.85 10.19 1.72
N VAL A 205 19.58 9.30 0.74
CA VAL A 205 20.61 8.71 -0.11
C VAL A 205 21.29 9.78 -0.97
N TYR A 206 20.52 10.67 -1.57
CA TYR A 206 21.07 11.77 -2.39
C TYR A 206 21.98 12.69 -1.56
N ALA A 207 21.53 13.07 -0.35
CA ALA A 207 22.32 13.90 0.56
C ALA A 207 23.61 13.20 1.02
N ALA A 208 23.54 11.91 1.36
CA ALA A 208 24.70 11.14 1.74
C ALA A 208 25.75 11.05 0.61
N ILE A 209 25.32 10.83 -0.63
CA ILE A 209 26.20 10.80 -1.80
C ILE A 209 26.86 12.18 -2.02
N LEU A 210 26.12 13.27 -1.96
CA LEU A 210 26.69 14.59 -2.17
C LEU A 210 27.66 14.98 -1.05
N LYS A 211 27.35 14.62 0.18
CA LYS A 211 28.25 14.82 1.33
C LYS A 211 29.57 14.10 1.14
N GLU A 212 29.55 12.83 0.74
CA GLU A 212 30.75 12.02 0.45
C GLU A 212 31.57 12.62 -0.69
N LEU A 213 30.91 13.20 -1.69
CA LEU A 213 31.58 13.89 -2.81
C LEU A 213 32.04 15.31 -2.49
N GLY A 214 31.84 15.81 -1.27
CA GLY A 214 32.16 17.20 -0.89
C GLY A 214 31.36 18.25 -1.66
N LYS A 215 30.16 17.90 -2.12
CA LYS A 215 29.28 18.78 -2.91
C LYS A 215 28.13 19.33 -2.09
N PRO A 216 27.68 20.57 -2.33
CA PRO A 216 26.51 21.12 -1.66
C PRO A 216 25.25 20.32 -2.02
N LEU A 217 24.32 20.20 -1.07
CA LEU A 217 23.03 19.56 -1.30
C LEU A 217 22.10 20.49 -2.10
N ALA A 218 22.33 20.55 -3.42
CA ALA A 218 21.50 21.31 -4.35
C ALA A 218 20.14 20.60 -4.54
N PHE A 219 19.06 21.38 -4.79
CA PHE A 219 17.76 20.81 -5.14
C PHE A 219 17.81 20.13 -6.52
N PRO A 220 17.45 18.85 -6.64
CA PRO A 220 17.71 18.07 -7.85
C PRO A 220 16.61 18.18 -8.92
N GLY A 221 15.59 19.03 -8.74
CA GLY A 221 14.40 19.04 -9.60
C GLY A 221 14.01 20.41 -10.11
N THR A 222 12.90 20.45 -10.84
CA THR A 222 12.29 21.68 -11.39
C THR A 222 11.13 22.20 -10.55
N ALA A 223 10.68 21.45 -9.54
CA ALA A 223 9.50 21.76 -8.73
C ALA A 223 9.78 22.74 -7.57
N TRP A 224 10.84 23.55 -7.66
CA TRP A 224 11.31 24.48 -6.62
C TRP A 224 10.19 25.41 -6.10
N GLU A 225 9.40 25.96 -7.02
CA GLU A 225 8.31 26.89 -6.74
C GLU A 225 6.94 26.19 -6.61
N SER A 226 6.86 24.92 -6.96
CA SER A 226 5.58 24.19 -6.96
C SER A 226 5.07 23.97 -5.54
N LEU A 227 3.75 24.09 -5.39
CA LEU A 227 3.07 23.68 -4.16
C LEU A 227 3.14 22.16 -4.05
N TYR A 228 3.48 21.66 -2.87
CA TYR A 228 3.70 20.24 -2.63
C TYR A 228 3.07 19.80 -1.32
N GLN A 229 2.68 18.54 -1.27
CA GLN A 229 2.17 17.87 -0.08
C GLN A 229 2.82 16.49 0.05
N VAL A 230 2.76 15.92 1.24
CA VAL A 230 3.23 14.57 1.52
C VAL A 230 2.19 13.82 2.36
N THR A 231 2.28 12.50 2.34
CA THR A 231 1.53 11.62 3.22
C THR A 231 2.51 10.79 4.03
N GLU A 232 2.51 10.95 5.33
CA GLU A 232 3.28 10.14 6.24
C GLU A 232 2.65 8.74 6.32
N SER A 233 3.49 7.70 6.29
CA SER A 233 3.01 6.32 6.16
C SER A 233 2.23 5.83 7.39
N SER A 234 2.53 6.33 8.60
CA SER A 234 1.75 6.00 9.79
C SER A 234 0.39 6.71 9.79
N HIS A 235 0.32 7.94 9.27
CA HIS A 235 -0.94 8.64 9.06
C HIS A 235 -1.81 7.89 8.03
N LEU A 236 -1.23 7.42 6.93
CA LEU A 236 -1.94 6.58 5.96
C LEU A 236 -2.43 5.26 6.58
N ALA A 237 -1.64 4.64 7.47
CA ALA A 237 -2.07 3.43 8.17
C ALA A 237 -3.27 3.68 9.11
N ASN A 238 -3.31 4.84 9.78
CA ASN A 238 -4.49 5.26 10.56
C ASN A 238 -5.70 5.50 9.66
N ALA A 239 -5.53 6.16 8.52
CA ALA A 239 -6.57 6.35 7.53
C ALA A 239 -7.08 5.02 6.95
N ALA A 240 -6.18 4.04 6.72
CA ALA A 240 -6.55 2.71 6.25
C ALA A 240 -7.38 1.95 7.29
N LEU A 241 -7.02 2.02 8.56
CA LEU A 241 -7.82 1.45 9.66
C LEU A 241 -9.22 2.09 9.71
N TRP A 242 -9.30 3.44 9.66
CA TRP A 242 -10.57 4.16 9.61
C TRP A 242 -11.41 3.75 8.40
N ALA A 243 -10.82 3.70 7.21
CA ALA A 243 -11.49 3.30 5.97
C ALA A 243 -12.01 1.85 6.02
N ALA A 244 -11.32 0.98 6.77
CA ALA A 244 -11.73 -0.40 6.93
C ALA A 244 -12.90 -0.60 7.90
N THR A 245 -13.08 0.32 8.86
CA THR A 245 -14.01 0.13 9.98
C THR A 245 -15.18 1.11 10.00
N GLU A 246 -15.07 2.25 9.32
CA GLU A 246 -16.14 3.26 9.24
C GLU A 246 -17.17 2.87 8.15
N PRO A 247 -18.45 2.66 8.48
CA PRO A 247 -19.47 2.29 7.49
C PRO A 247 -19.62 3.30 6.35
N ARG A 248 -19.46 4.59 6.60
CA ARG A 248 -19.57 5.65 5.59
C ARG A 248 -18.48 5.60 4.52
N CYS A 249 -17.41 4.83 4.77
CA CYS A 249 -16.34 4.63 3.79
C CYS A 249 -16.66 3.55 2.74
N ALA A 250 -17.80 2.88 2.86
CA ALA A 250 -18.22 1.85 1.92
C ALA A 250 -18.38 2.41 0.50
N ASN A 251 -17.65 1.83 -0.44
CA ASN A 251 -17.67 2.16 -1.87
C ASN A 251 -17.34 3.65 -2.16
N GLN A 252 -16.38 4.20 -1.41
CA GLN A 252 -15.93 5.58 -1.52
C GLN A 252 -14.43 5.66 -1.78
N ALA A 253 -14.00 6.81 -2.35
CA ALA A 253 -12.59 7.17 -2.50
C ALA A 253 -12.25 8.37 -1.60
N TYR A 254 -11.00 8.43 -1.10
CA TYR A 254 -10.52 9.52 -0.24
C TYR A 254 -9.10 9.92 -0.59
N ASN A 255 -8.86 11.21 -0.76
CA ASN A 255 -7.52 11.78 -0.77
C ASN A 255 -6.95 11.78 0.65
N ILE A 256 -5.73 11.29 0.82
CA ILE A 256 -5.07 11.22 2.13
C ILE A 256 -3.78 12.02 2.07
N THR A 257 -3.69 13.06 2.90
CA THR A 257 -2.49 13.90 3.04
C THR A 257 -2.29 14.26 4.52
N ASN A 258 -1.09 14.76 4.87
CA ASN A 258 -0.86 15.26 6.23
C ASN A 258 -1.66 16.55 6.55
N GLY A 259 -2.25 17.19 5.54
CA GLY A 259 -2.96 18.47 5.68
C GLY A 259 -2.09 19.70 5.46
N ASP A 260 -0.78 19.56 5.62
CA ASP A 260 0.18 20.67 5.35
C ASP A 260 0.55 20.72 3.88
N TYR A 261 0.90 21.94 3.43
CA TYR A 261 1.49 22.16 2.11
C TYR A 261 2.71 23.06 2.21
N PHE A 262 3.67 22.86 1.32
CA PHE A 262 4.92 23.60 1.30
C PHE A 262 5.43 23.84 -0.12
N ARG A 263 6.44 24.72 -0.24
CA ARG A 263 7.28 24.81 -1.44
C ARG A 263 8.67 24.34 -1.12
N TRP A 264 9.32 23.66 -2.04
CA TRP A 264 10.68 23.17 -1.86
C TRP A 264 11.67 24.29 -1.54
N ARG A 265 11.50 25.49 -2.11
CA ARG A 265 12.32 26.66 -1.80
C ARG A 265 12.36 27.01 -0.30
N HIS A 266 11.32 26.66 0.47
CA HIS A 266 11.27 26.93 1.92
C HIS A 266 11.74 25.72 2.76
N LEU A 267 11.50 24.52 2.27
CA LEU A 267 11.83 23.31 3.00
C LEU A 267 13.27 22.82 2.72
N TRP A 268 13.73 22.91 1.47
CA TRP A 268 15.03 22.37 1.05
C TRP A 268 16.23 22.97 1.81
N PRO A 269 16.30 24.31 2.03
CA PRO A 269 17.39 24.87 2.83
C PRO A 269 17.47 24.30 4.25
N LYS A 270 16.32 23.97 4.87
CA LYS A 270 16.26 23.35 6.20
C LYS A 270 16.78 21.92 6.15
N ILE A 271 16.41 21.16 5.12
CA ILE A 271 16.94 19.82 4.89
C ILE A 271 18.46 19.88 4.70
N ALA A 272 18.94 20.77 3.83
CA ALA A 272 20.37 20.92 3.56
C ALA A 272 21.18 21.29 4.80
N ALA A 273 20.59 22.08 5.70
CA ALA A 273 21.25 22.47 6.96
C ALA A 273 21.31 21.32 7.99
N ALA A 274 20.47 20.28 7.83
CA ALA A 274 20.43 19.12 8.73
C ALA A 274 21.42 18.03 8.33
N PHE A 275 21.97 18.06 7.12
CA PHE A 275 22.97 17.11 6.61
C PHE A 275 24.40 17.68 6.59
#